data_25fab6fc83341e2c01f588446ba820ce
#
_entry.id   25fab6fc83341e2c01f588446ba820ce
#
_cell.length_a   1.000
_cell.length_b   1.000
_cell.length_c   1.000
_cell.angle_alpha   90.00
_cell.angle_beta   90.00
_cell.angle_gamma   90.00
#
_symmetry.space_group_name_H-M   'P 1'
#
loop_
_entity.id
_entity.type
_entity.pdbx_description
1 polymer ?
#
loop_
_entity_poly.entity_id
_entity_poly.type
_entity_poly.pdbx_seq_one_letter_code
_entity_poly.pdbx_strand_id
1 'polypeptide(L)'
;MNRVTKRTWIMGLFLAVLLGGMMFFLWEYVTQAGDWVTFPGSPHVYNNANIGCGTVTDRSGNVLLDITEERTYSSDAATRQSTLHWLGDRKGYISASAVSHYAGKMAGFDLVSGVYDSSGEGGEMTLTLSAKVQNAALDAMAGRKGTVGVYNYKTGEILCALTTPTYDPDNVPDIASDTSGQYDGVYLNRFLQSTYVPGSIFKVVTTAAALDCVPDILDETFTCYGAYEYGTEKVTCEKAHGTLTLKTALANSCNCSFAQIAELVGKKNMVKYVEQFGVTDSLSFDGVTTAEGNYDISNTAPVSFAWSCIGQHTDLINPARYMTFMGAIAGGGVGAEPYLVSEVRSGEEMTYEAKTKTTGRIMSQDVADQVRAYMRNNVQSVYGDWNFNGMNVCAKSGTSQLGGGQKSNAMFAGFVEDEQYPLAFIVVVENGGYGSATCVPVLSKVLAACKSVLDGE
;
A
#
# COMPACT_ATOMS: atom_id res chain seq x y z
N MET A 1 38.95 38.76 -40.89
CA MET A 1 38.06 38.82 -39.72
C MET A 1 37.21 37.58 -39.53
N ASN A 2 36.56 37.01 -40.51
CA ASN A 2 35.53 35.93 -40.32
C ASN A 2 36.00 34.60 -39.72
N ARG A 3 37.27 34.15 -39.93
CA ARG A 3 37.75 32.87 -39.38
C ARG A 3 38.12 32.95 -37.90
N VAL A 4 38.68 34.05 -37.44
CA VAL A 4 39.03 34.25 -36.00
C VAL A 4 37.75 34.39 -35.19
N THR A 5 36.82 35.23 -35.62
CA THR A 5 35.54 35.47 -34.95
C THR A 5 34.74 34.16 -34.83
N LYS A 6 34.70 33.34 -35.90
CA LYS A 6 34.00 32.05 -35.87
C LYS A 6 34.63 31.04 -34.87
N ARG A 7 35.98 31.03 -34.79
CA ARG A 7 36.69 30.20 -33.81
C ARG A 7 36.45 30.68 -32.38
N THR A 8 36.40 31.98 -32.15
CA THR A 8 36.09 32.57 -30.83
C THR A 8 34.69 32.18 -30.37
N TRP A 9 33.69 32.23 -31.27
CA TRP A 9 32.34 31.78 -30.93
C TRP A 9 32.27 30.29 -30.64
N ILE A 10 32.97 29.43 -31.39
CA ILE A 10 33.05 28.02 -31.14
C ILE A 10 33.71 27.72 -29.79
N MET A 11 34.80 28.41 -29.46
CA MET A 11 35.46 28.28 -28.15
C MET A 11 34.56 28.78 -27.01
N GLY A 12 33.82 29.88 -27.23
CA GLY A 12 32.82 30.36 -26.28
C GLY A 12 31.71 29.37 -26.03
N LEU A 13 31.24 28.68 -27.08
CA LEU A 13 30.25 27.61 -26.94
C LEU A 13 30.80 26.40 -26.12
N PHE A 14 32.03 25.97 -26.41
CA PHE A 14 32.67 24.90 -25.62
C PHE A 14 32.86 25.30 -24.15
N LEU A 15 33.27 26.54 -23.88
CA LEU A 15 33.38 27.04 -22.52
C LEU A 15 32.01 27.07 -21.81
N ALA A 16 30.95 27.52 -22.49
CA ALA A 16 29.61 27.52 -21.93
C ALA A 16 29.10 26.13 -21.63
N VAL A 17 29.34 25.12 -22.50
CA VAL A 17 29.01 23.72 -22.28
C VAL A 17 29.80 23.15 -21.09
N LEU A 18 31.11 23.45 -21.01
CA LEU A 18 31.95 23.03 -19.87
C LEU A 18 31.44 23.61 -18.55
N LEU A 19 31.17 24.91 -18.49
CA LEU A 19 30.65 25.57 -17.29
C LEU A 19 29.27 25.07 -16.92
N GLY A 20 28.40 24.80 -17.89
CA GLY A 20 27.09 24.16 -17.66
C GLY A 20 27.23 22.75 -17.10
N GLY A 21 28.13 21.94 -17.63
CA GLY A 21 28.43 20.60 -17.11
C GLY A 21 29.02 20.64 -15.70
N MET A 22 29.92 21.60 -15.40
CA MET A 22 30.45 21.80 -14.05
C MET A 22 29.37 22.22 -13.05
N MET A 23 28.48 23.14 -13.43
CA MET A 23 27.34 23.54 -12.57
C MET A 23 26.38 22.38 -12.33
N PHE A 24 26.09 21.60 -13.36
CA PHE A 24 25.28 20.39 -13.23
C PHE A 24 25.94 19.37 -12.31
N PHE A 25 27.23 19.10 -12.49
CA PHE A 25 27.97 18.20 -11.60
C PHE A 25 28.00 18.68 -10.15
N LEU A 26 28.22 19.98 -9.92
CA LEU A 26 28.18 20.55 -8.57
C LEU A 26 26.78 20.43 -7.94
N TRP A 27 25.73 20.64 -8.73
CA TRP A 27 24.36 20.43 -8.26
C TRP A 27 24.11 18.95 -7.89
N GLU A 28 24.49 18.02 -8.75
CA GLU A 28 24.43 16.58 -8.49
C GLU A 28 25.26 16.20 -7.25
N TYR A 29 26.47 16.72 -7.14
CA TYR A 29 27.34 16.47 -5.99
C TYR A 29 26.70 16.96 -4.68
N VAL A 30 26.18 18.17 -4.65
CA VAL A 30 25.54 18.74 -3.45
C VAL A 30 24.27 17.97 -3.07
N THR A 31 23.51 17.48 -4.05
CA THR A 31 22.22 16.83 -3.80
C THR A 31 22.29 15.33 -3.63
N GLN A 32 23.30 14.65 -4.18
CA GLN A 32 23.35 13.20 -4.27
C GLN A 32 24.68 12.56 -3.79
N ALA A 33 25.67 13.33 -3.36
CA ALA A 33 26.96 12.77 -2.96
C ALA A 33 26.85 11.74 -1.83
N GLY A 34 25.95 11.94 -0.88
CA GLY A 34 25.66 10.96 0.18
C GLY A 34 25.16 9.64 -0.38
N ASP A 35 24.26 9.69 -1.35
CA ASP A 35 23.70 8.49 -2.00
C ASP A 35 24.73 7.75 -2.85
N TRP A 36 25.68 8.47 -3.47
CA TRP A 36 26.75 7.85 -4.25
C TRP A 36 27.70 7.00 -3.39
N VAL A 37 27.88 7.37 -2.13
CA VAL A 37 28.76 6.64 -1.20
C VAL A 37 28.02 5.49 -0.52
N THR A 38 26.68 5.52 -0.51
CA THR A 38 25.82 4.53 0.15
C THR A 38 25.22 3.47 -0.79
N PHE A 39 25.79 3.29 -1.99
CA PHE A 39 25.32 2.26 -2.91
C PHE A 39 25.38 0.84 -2.29
N PRO A 40 24.51 -0.09 -2.71
CA PRO A 40 24.54 -1.47 -2.23
C PRO A 40 25.92 -2.10 -2.41
N GLY A 41 26.53 -2.54 -1.30
CA GLY A 41 27.89 -3.08 -1.29
C GLY A 41 29.01 -2.06 -1.02
N SER A 42 28.68 -0.78 -0.76
CA SER A 42 29.67 0.21 -0.36
C SER A 42 30.35 -0.20 0.96
N PRO A 43 31.70 -0.30 1.00
CA PRO A 43 32.42 -0.65 2.21
C PRO A 43 32.33 0.42 3.31
N HIS A 44 31.90 1.64 2.97
CA HIS A 44 31.76 2.73 3.92
C HIS A 44 30.48 2.65 4.76
N VAL A 45 29.46 1.99 4.24
CA VAL A 45 28.13 1.87 4.86
C VAL A 45 27.81 0.44 5.24
N TYR A 46 28.42 -0.54 4.55
CA TYR A 46 28.16 -1.96 4.73
C TYR A 46 29.39 -2.65 5.32
N ASN A 47 29.39 -2.86 6.62
CA ASN A 47 30.38 -3.73 7.27
C ASN A 47 29.77 -5.13 7.38
N ASN A 48 30.41 -6.13 6.75
CA ASN A 48 29.94 -7.53 6.73
C ASN A 48 28.47 -7.73 6.31
N ALA A 49 28.05 -7.06 5.24
CA ALA A 49 26.66 -7.02 4.77
C ALA A 49 25.67 -6.32 5.73
N ASN A 50 26.15 -5.58 6.71
CA ASN A 50 25.35 -4.73 7.59
C ASN A 50 25.44 -3.27 7.13
N ILE A 51 24.34 -2.55 7.31
CA ILE A 51 24.30 -1.10 7.17
C ILE A 51 24.77 -0.55 8.52
N GLY A 52 26.07 -0.29 8.67
CA GLY A 52 26.66 0.15 9.94
C GLY A 52 26.41 1.62 10.23
N CYS A 53 25.13 2.05 10.39
CA CYS A 53 24.83 3.46 10.47
C CYS A 53 23.84 3.88 11.57
N GLY A 54 23.48 3.00 12.50
CA GLY A 54 22.68 3.43 13.66
C GLY A 54 21.51 2.53 14.02
N THR A 55 20.48 3.10 14.63
CA THR A 55 19.30 2.40 15.10
C THR A 55 18.06 2.72 14.29
N VAL A 56 17.18 1.74 14.15
CA VAL A 56 15.84 1.89 13.58
C VAL A 56 14.81 1.64 14.67
N THR A 57 13.98 2.63 14.94
CA THR A 57 12.93 2.57 15.98
C THR A 57 11.53 2.55 15.37
N ASP A 58 10.55 2.08 16.11
CA ASP A 58 9.14 2.29 15.79
C ASP A 58 8.67 3.68 16.25
N ARG A 59 7.43 4.05 15.92
CA ARG A 59 6.82 5.33 16.31
C ARG A 59 6.77 5.60 17.81
N SER A 60 6.96 4.58 18.65
CA SER A 60 6.96 4.67 20.12
C SER A 60 8.38 4.66 20.70
N GLY A 61 9.42 4.68 19.86
CA GLY A 61 10.81 4.64 20.28
C GLY A 61 11.34 3.24 20.64
N ASN A 62 10.58 2.18 20.33
CA ASN A 62 11.08 0.81 20.53
C ASN A 62 12.10 0.47 19.45
N VAL A 63 13.30 0.02 19.87
CA VAL A 63 14.35 -0.40 18.92
C VAL A 63 13.90 -1.66 18.17
N LEU A 64 13.81 -1.56 16.85
CA LEU A 64 13.47 -2.65 15.95
C LEU A 64 14.73 -3.32 15.38
N LEU A 65 15.75 -2.50 15.08
CA LEU A 65 17.00 -2.92 14.49
C LEU A 65 18.11 -1.99 14.96
N ASP A 66 19.21 -2.56 15.42
CA ASP A 66 20.47 -1.87 15.69
C ASP A 66 21.51 -2.37 14.70
N ILE A 67 22.13 -1.42 13.99
CA ILE A 67 23.15 -1.67 12.96
C ILE A 67 24.40 -0.81 13.20
N THR A 68 24.66 -0.42 14.44
CA THR A 68 25.87 0.32 14.82
C THR A 68 27.14 -0.53 14.69
N GLU A 69 27.19 -1.68 15.32
CA GLU A 69 28.33 -2.62 15.26
C GLU A 69 27.95 -3.90 14.50
N GLU A 70 26.97 -4.62 14.98
CA GLU A 70 26.45 -5.84 14.37
C GLU A 70 24.95 -5.69 14.15
N ARG A 71 24.42 -6.37 13.13
CA ARG A 71 22.98 -6.35 12.84
C ARG A 71 22.21 -7.11 13.92
N THR A 72 21.62 -6.36 14.85
CA THR A 72 20.86 -6.87 15.99
C THR A 72 19.41 -6.46 15.89
N TYR A 73 18.50 -7.43 15.85
CA TYR A 73 17.07 -7.18 15.81
C TYR A 73 16.50 -7.05 17.23
N SER A 74 15.25 -6.59 17.33
CA SER A 74 14.51 -6.52 18.59
C SER A 74 14.61 -7.83 19.40
N SER A 75 14.66 -7.75 20.72
CA SER A 75 14.69 -8.93 21.60
C SER A 75 13.38 -9.73 21.55
N ASP A 76 12.25 -9.10 21.13
CA ASP A 76 10.96 -9.76 20.99
C ASP A 76 10.84 -10.48 19.66
N ALA A 77 10.62 -11.80 19.70
CA ALA A 77 10.51 -12.64 18.50
C ALA A 77 9.32 -12.27 17.61
N ALA A 78 8.19 -11.84 18.17
CA ALA A 78 7.02 -11.43 17.40
C ALA A 78 7.34 -10.14 16.63
N THR A 79 8.01 -9.19 17.25
CA THR A 79 8.47 -7.95 16.62
C THR A 79 9.47 -8.25 15.50
N ARG A 80 10.45 -9.13 15.72
CA ARG A 80 11.39 -9.54 14.65
C ARG A 80 10.67 -10.10 13.44
N GLN A 81 9.70 -10.98 13.65
CA GLN A 81 8.93 -11.61 12.57
C GLN A 81 8.01 -10.59 11.88
N SER A 82 7.29 -9.76 12.63
CA SER A 82 6.29 -8.85 12.07
C SER A 82 6.90 -7.67 11.30
N THR A 83 8.15 -7.29 11.60
CA THR A 83 8.86 -6.18 10.95
C THR A 83 9.89 -6.61 9.91
N LEU A 84 10.13 -7.91 9.75
CA LEU A 84 11.19 -8.47 8.90
C LEU A 84 11.19 -7.92 7.47
N HIS A 85 10.01 -7.80 6.84
CA HIS A 85 9.88 -7.33 5.46
C HIS A 85 10.15 -5.82 5.28
N TRP A 86 10.36 -5.10 6.36
CA TRP A 86 10.75 -3.68 6.36
C TRP A 86 12.21 -3.48 6.73
N LEU A 87 12.71 -4.32 7.62
CA LEU A 87 14.07 -4.24 8.13
C LEU A 87 15.07 -5.06 7.30
N GLY A 88 14.57 -6.01 6.49
CA GLY A 88 15.42 -6.94 5.72
C GLY A 88 15.98 -8.07 6.56
N ASP A 89 16.48 -9.12 5.91
CA ASP A 89 17.10 -10.26 6.55
C ASP A 89 18.65 -10.17 6.53
N ARG A 90 19.33 -11.06 7.29
CA ARG A 90 20.80 -11.07 7.37
C ARG A 90 21.49 -11.44 6.06
N LYS A 91 20.80 -12.12 5.13
CA LYS A 91 21.34 -12.59 3.84
C LYS A 91 21.01 -11.67 2.67
N GLY A 92 20.15 -10.66 2.89
CA GLY A 92 19.72 -9.74 1.84
C GLY A 92 18.68 -10.33 0.86
N TYR A 93 18.04 -11.45 1.20
CA TYR A 93 16.94 -12.00 0.40
C TYR A 93 15.68 -11.13 0.51
N ILE A 94 15.48 -10.52 1.67
CA ILE A 94 14.46 -9.50 1.90
C ILE A 94 15.15 -8.15 1.90
N SER A 95 14.78 -7.27 0.98
CA SER A 95 15.35 -5.93 0.87
C SER A 95 14.86 -5.02 1.99
N ALA A 96 15.79 -4.31 2.65
CA ALA A 96 15.53 -3.21 3.58
C ALA A 96 15.51 -1.88 2.84
N SER A 97 14.69 -1.72 1.82
CA SER A 97 14.75 -0.61 0.87
C SER A 97 14.69 0.77 1.54
N ALA A 98 13.81 0.98 2.52
CA ALA A 98 13.70 2.25 3.24
C ALA A 98 14.96 2.55 4.06
N VAL A 99 15.50 1.54 4.79
CA VAL A 99 16.74 1.68 5.55
C VAL A 99 17.90 2.01 4.63
N SER A 100 18.01 1.31 3.49
CA SER A 100 19.06 1.57 2.50
C SER A 100 18.94 2.95 1.86
N HIS A 101 17.73 3.42 1.60
CA HIS A 101 17.47 4.75 1.01
C HIS A 101 17.93 5.90 1.92
N TYR A 102 17.78 5.75 3.22
CA TYR A 102 18.17 6.77 4.20
C TYR A 102 19.54 6.50 4.87
N ALA A 103 20.25 5.45 4.48
CA ALA A 103 21.51 5.05 5.11
C ALA A 103 22.53 6.20 5.18
N GLY A 104 22.69 6.95 4.08
CA GLY A 104 23.60 8.10 4.05
C GLY A 104 23.22 9.24 5.00
N LYS A 105 21.90 9.42 5.23
CA LYS A 105 21.41 10.42 6.17
C LYS A 105 21.58 9.99 7.63
N MET A 106 21.44 8.71 7.90
CA MET A 106 21.74 8.13 9.22
C MET A 106 23.24 8.22 9.54
N ALA A 107 24.07 7.87 8.56
CA ALA A 107 25.52 7.86 8.73
C ALA A 107 26.15 9.26 8.86
N GLY A 108 25.37 10.34 8.62
CA GLY A 108 25.85 11.71 8.79
C GLY A 108 26.94 12.11 7.79
N PHE A 109 26.67 11.92 6.49
CA PHE A 109 27.62 12.32 5.45
C PHE A 109 27.84 13.84 5.45
N ASP A 110 29.07 14.26 5.76
CA ASP A 110 29.49 15.64 5.68
C ASP A 110 30.01 15.97 4.27
N LEU A 111 29.32 16.89 3.60
CA LEU A 111 29.64 17.28 2.21
C LEU A 111 31.00 17.98 2.09
N VAL A 112 31.47 18.68 3.13
CA VAL A 112 32.72 19.48 3.11
C VAL A 112 33.92 18.60 3.35
N SER A 113 33.86 17.70 4.34
CA SER A 113 34.93 16.76 4.64
C SER A 113 34.91 15.53 3.73
N GLY A 114 33.76 15.21 3.11
CA GLY A 114 33.58 14.03 2.25
C GLY A 114 33.59 12.71 3.00
N VAL A 115 33.40 12.75 4.32
CA VAL A 115 33.41 11.58 5.19
C VAL A 115 32.15 11.48 6.04
N TYR A 116 31.83 10.28 6.50
CA TYR A 116 30.78 10.05 7.48
C TYR A 116 31.26 10.42 8.88
N ASP A 117 30.29 10.69 9.76
CA ASP A 117 30.60 10.94 11.17
C ASP A 117 31.43 9.77 11.74
N SER A 118 32.64 10.12 12.19
CA SER A 118 33.59 9.16 12.75
C SER A 118 33.36 8.89 14.25
N SER A 119 32.33 9.47 14.86
CA SER A 119 32.02 9.25 16.29
C SER A 119 31.64 7.81 16.57
N GLY A 120 31.13 7.08 15.56
CA GLY A 120 30.72 5.68 15.67
C GLY A 120 29.41 5.48 16.43
N GLU A 121 28.73 6.55 16.81
CA GLU A 121 27.44 6.48 17.53
C GLU A 121 26.28 6.17 16.55
N GLY A 122 26.48 6.40 15.23
CA GLY A 122 25.47 6.20 14.20
C GLY A 122 24.29 7.18 14.32
N GLY A 123 23.34 7.06 13.39
CA GLY A 123 22.11 7.85 13.39
C GLY A 123 20.91 7.09 13.96
N GLU A 124 19.77 7.73 13.94
CA GLU A 124 18.49 7.15 14.31
C GLU A 124 17.48 7.35 13.17
N MET A 125 16.75 6.27 12.83
CA MET A 125 15.63 6.31 11.91
C MET A 125 14.37 5.91 12.66
N THR A 126 13.37 6.78 12.69
CA THR A 126 12.07 6.48 13.28
C THR A 126 11.08 6.09 12.17
N LEU A 127 10.52 4.89 12.28
CA LEU A 127 9.45 4.43 11.40
C LEU A 127 8.09 4.85 11.97
N THR A 128 7.13 5.06 11.08
CA THR A 128 5.73 5.31 11.46
C THR A 128 5.01 4.05 11.94
N LEU A 129 5.58 2.85 11.68
CA LEU A 129 5.06 1.57 12.15
C LEU A 129 4.98 1.52 13.67
N SER A 130 3.99 0.78 14.17
CA SER A 130 3.92 0.40 15.59
C SER A 130 4.21 -1.10 15.72
N ALA A 131 5.23 -1.47 16.48
CA ALA A 131 5.53 -2.86 16.79
C ALA A 131 4.32 -3.58 17.44
N LYS A 132 3.61 -2.89 18.33
CA LYS A 132 2.38 -3.41 18.96
C LYS A 132 1.30 -3.75 17.93
N VAL A 133 1.08 -2.89 16.94
CA VAL A 133 0.08 -3.13 15.88
C VAL A 133 0.55 -4.22 14.90
N GLN A 134 1.83 -4.22 14.53
CA GLN A 134 2.44 -5.26 13.70
C GLN A 134 2.30 -6.65 14.33
N ASN A 135 2.59 -6.76 15.63
CA ASN A 135 2.48 -8.02 16.39
C ASN A 135 1.02 -8.47 16.51
N ALA A 136 0.09 -7.55 16.75
CA ALA A 136 -1.34 -7.86 16.76
C ALA A 136 -1.83 -8.37 15.38
N ALA A 137 -1.33 -7.79 14.30
CA ALA A 137 -1.63 -8.25 12.94
C ALA A 137 -1.04 -9.64 12.66
N LEU A 138 0.21 -9.90 13.09
CA LEU A 138 0.84 -11.22 12.96
C LEU A 138 0.06 -12.31 13.71
N ASP A 139 -0.32 -12.05 14.96
CA ASP A 139 -1.16 -12.96 15.76
C ASP A 139 -2.53 -13.18 15.09
N ALA A 140 -3.17 -12.11 14.60
CA ALA A 140 -4.46 -12.18 13.94
C ALA A 140 -4.40 -12.98 12.63
N MET A 141 -3.30 -12.91 11.88
CA MET A 141 -3.09 -13.71 10.67
C MET A 141 -2.94 -15.22 10.97
N ALA A 142 -2.47 -15.59 12.16
CA ALA A 142 -2.42 -16.97 12.64
C ALA A 142 -1.82 -17.94 11.61
N GLY A 143 -0.68 -17.61 11.03
CA GLY A 143 0.05 -18.41 10.03
C GLY A 143 -0.55 -18.42 8.62
N ARG A 144 -1.65 -17.68 8.36
CA ARG A 144 -2.21 -17.52 7.02
C ARG A 144 -1.31 -16.61 6.17
N LYS A 145 -1.26 -16.87 4.86
CA LYS A 145 -0.52 -16.02 3.91
C LYS A 145 -1.33 -14.79 3.52
N GLY A 146 -0.67 -13.67 3.35
CA GLY A 146 -1.32 -12.45 2.91
C GLY A 146 -0.65 -11.18 3.43
N THR A 147 -1.44 -10.12 3.57
CA THR A 147 -0.95 -8.81 4.04
C THR A 147 -2.05 -8.05 4.78
N VAL A 148 -1.63 -7.23 5.74
CA VAL A 148 -2.49 -6.29 6.47
C VAL A 148 -1.85 -4.91 6.41
N GLY A 149 -2.58 -3.94 5.87
CA GLY A 149 -2.16 -2.54 5.84
C GLY A 149 -3.12 -1.65 6.62
N VAL A 150 -2.59 -0.73 7.42
CA VAL A 150 -3.33 0.35 8.09
C VAL A 150 -2.50 1.62 8.07
N TYR A 151 -3.07 2.72 7.62
CA TYR A 151 -2.41 4.02 7.64
C TYR A 151 -3.37 5.15 8.02
N ASN A 152 -2.83 6.26 8.49
CA ASN A 152 -3.58 7.47 8.77
C ASN A 152 -3.80 8.25 7.46
N TYR A 153 -5.04 8.33 6.97
CA TYR A 153 -5.36 8.99 5.70
C TYR A 153 -5.31 10.53 5.74
N LYS A 154 -5.11 11.12 6.93
CA LYS A 154 -4.89 12.57 7.10
C LYS A 154 -3.41 12.93 7.10
N THR A 155 -2.55 12.10 7.70
CA THR A 155 -1.11 12.40 7.85
C THR A 155 -0.24 11.63 6.85
N GLY A 156 -0.63 10.43 6.44
CA GLY A 156 0.14 9.53 5.60
C GLY A 156 0.93 8.46 6.36
N GLU A 157 0.98 8.53 7.69
CA GLU A 157 1.73 7.59 8.53
C GLU A 157 1.19 6.16 8.42
N ILE A 158 2.04 5.21 8.08
CA ILE A 158 1.71 3.78 8.05
C ILE A 158 1.88 3.21 9.46
N LEU A 159 0.78 2.81 10.11
CA LEU A 159 0.80 2.20 11.44
C LEU A 159 1.10 0.71 11.38
N CYS A 160 0.63 0.05 10.33
CA CYS A 160 0.80 -1.37 10.09
C CYS A 160 0.95 -1.65 8.59
N ALA A 161 1.92 -2.49 8.25
CA ALA A 161 2.08 -3.04 6.91
C ALA A 161 2.76 -4.42 7.03
N LEU A 162 1.98 -5.38 7.53
CA LEU A 162 2.43 -6.75 7.75
C LEU A 162 2.39 -7.54 6.45
N THR A 163 3.41 -8.35 6.23
CA THR A 163 3.43 -9.42 5.21
C THR A 163 3.63 -10.79 5.88
N THR A 164 2.88 -11.78 5.43
CA THR A 164 3.03 -13.20 5.80
C THR A 164 3.05 -14.08 4.55
N PRO A 165 3.78 -15.24 4.54
CA PRO A 165 4.55 -15.79 5.65
C PRO A 165 5.76 -14.94 5.99
N THR A 166 6.26 -15.12 7.20
CA THR A 166 7.47 -14.50 7.72
C THR A 166 8.25 -15.52 8.55
N TYR A 167 9.44 -15.15 9.00
CA TYR A 167 10.25 -15.97 9.90
C TYR A 167 11.05 -15.09 10.88
N ASP A 168 11.57 -15.72 11.92
CA ASP A 168 12.46 -15.05 12.87
C ASP A 168 13.89 -14.97 12.28
N PRO A 169 14.45 -13.76 12.02
CA PRO A 169 15.80 -13.61 11.47
C PRO A 169 16.92 -14.12 12.40
N ASP A 170 16.63 -14.31 13.69
CA ASP A 170 17.57 -14.89 14.65
C ASP A 170 17.42 -16.43 14.77
N ASN A 171 16.34 -16.98 14.23
CA ASN A 171 16.09 -18.42 14.19
C ASN A 171 15.54 -18.83 12.81
N VAL A 172 16.36 -18.68 11.78
CA VAL A 172 15.97 -18.89 10.37
C VAL A 172 15.65 -20.37 10.13
N PRO A 173 14.43 -20.72 9.69
CA PRO A 173 14.08 -22.09 9.35
C PRO A 173 14.80 -22.55 8.07
N ASP A 174 14.84 -23.86 7.84
CA ASP A 174 15.34 -24.42 6.58
C ASP A 174 14.28 -24.24 5.45
N ILE A 175 14.23 -23.02 4.94
CA ILE A 175 13.28 -22.62 3.88
C ILE A 175 13.55 -23.39 2.58
N ALA A 176 14.81 -23.69 2.28
CA ALA A 176 15.18 -24.33 1.02
C ALA A 176 14.66 -25.78 0.91
N SER A 177 14.51 -26.45 2.06
CA SER A 177 14.03 -27.82 2.14
C SER A 177 12.51 -27.90 2.42
N ASP A 178 11.81 -26.76 2.54
CA ASP A 178 10.37 -26.74 2.79
C ASP A 178 9.59 -27.28 1.59
N THR A 179 8.89 -28.38 1.77
CA THR A 179 7.96 -28.98 0.79
C THR A 179 6.50 -28.79 1.17
N SER A 180 6.22 -28.20 2.33
CA SER A 180 4.86 -27.96 2.81
C SER A 180 4.19 -26.76 2.14
N GLY A 181 5.00 -25.91 1.53
CA GLY A 181 4.58 -24.63 0.98
C GLY A 181 4.36 -23.55 2.04
N GLN A 182 4.72 -23.80 3.32
CA GLN A 182 4.54 -22.82 4.40
C GLN A 182 5.26 -21.51 4.10
N TYR A 183 6.45 -21.58 3.54
CA TYR A 183 7.31 -20.43 3.24
C TYR A 183 7.24 -19.95 1.78
N ASP A 184 6.25 -20.40 0.99
CA ASP A 184 6.12 -19.93 -0.40
C ASP A 184 5.97 -18.41 -0.46
N GLY A 185 6.91 -17.76 -1.19
CA GLY A 185 6.95 -16.32 -1.33
C GLY A 185 7.30 -15.57 -0.03
N VAL A 186 8.02 -16.22 0.91
CA VAL A 186 8.41 -15.62 2.20
C VAL A 186 9.35 -14.41 2.05
N TYR A 187 10.08 -14.32 0.96
CA TYR A 187 10.97 -13.18 0.68
C TYR A 187 10.26 -11.99 0.02
N LEU A 188 9.00 -12.18 -0.38
CA LEU A 188 8.21 -11.15 -1.06
C LEU A 188 7.49 -10.27 -0.04
N ASN A 189 7.69 -8.97 -0.09
CA ASN A 189 6.84 -8.03 0.63
C ASN A 189 5.50 -7.90 -0.10
N ARG A 190 4.48 -8.65 0.36
CA ARG A 190 3.16 -8.71 -0.28
C ARG A 190 2.41 -7.38 -0.29
N PHE A 191 2.65 -6.55 0.67
CA PHE A 191 2.04 -5.23 0.72
C PHE A 191 2.51 -4.34 -0.43
N LEU A 192 3.79 -4.43 -0.80
CA LEU A 192 4.40 -3.62 -1.83
C LEU A 192 4.47 -4.30 -3.21
N GLN A 193 4.86 -5.59 -3.23
CA GLN A 193 5.30 -6.26 -4.44
C GLN A 193 4.26 -7.20 -5.05
N SER A 194 3.18 -7.52 -4.31
CA SER A 194 2.11 -8.36 -4.85
C SER A 194 1.00 -7.55 -5.49
N THR A 195 0.36 -8.17 -6.47
CA THR A 195 -0.92 -7.74 -7.01
C THR A 195 -1.94 -8.86 -6.88
N TYR A 196 -3.19 -8.48 -6.69
CA TYR A 196 -4.29 -9.41 -6.46
C TYR A 196 -5.49 -9.08 -7.32
N VAL A 197 -6.20 -10.11 -7.78
CA VAL A 197 -7.55 -9.95 -8.35
C VAL A 197 -8.45 -9.39 -7.23
N PRO A 198 -9.01 -8.17 -7.37
CA PRO A 198 -9.67 -7.49 -6.26
C PRO A 198 -10.99 -8.11 -5.82
N GLY A 199 -11.67 -8.79 -6.73
CA GLY A 199 -13.03 -9.25 -6.49
C GLY A 199 -13.96 -8.10 -6.09
N SER A 200 -14.94 -8.38 -5.27
CA SER A 200 -16.01 -7.43 -4.94
C SER A 200 -15.59 -6.15 -4.23
N ILE A 201 -14.33 -5.99 -3.78
CA ILE A 201 -13.88 -4.66 -3.32
C ILE A 201 -13.87 -3.66 -4.48
N PHE A 202 -13.61 -4.10 -5.71
CA PHE A 202 -13.61 -3.25 -6.91
C PHE A 202 -14.98 -2.61 -7.22
N LYS A 203 -16.07 -3.18 -6.70
CA LYS A 203 -17.40 -2.57 -6.80
C LYS A 203 -17.48 -1.17 -6.18
N VAL A 204 -16.57 -0.82 -5.27
CA VAL A 204 -16.44 0.56 -4.75
C VAL A 204 -15.99 1.51 -5.87
N VAL A 205 -15.04 1.09 -6.71
CA VAL A 205 -14.59 1.85 -7.89
C VAL A 205 -15.75 2.07 -8.85
N THR A 206 -16.45 0.99 -9.20
CA THR A 206 -17.62 1.04 -10.10
C THR A 206 -18.76 1.88 -9.52
N THR A 207 -18.99 1.82 -8.20
CA THR A 207 -19.98 2.67 -7.51
C THR A 207 -19.62 4.15 -7.60
N ALA A 208 -18.35 4.51 -7.36
CA ALA A 208 -17.89 5.90 -7.46
C ALA A 208 -18.00 6.41 -8.91
N ALA A 209 -17.64 5.58 -9.89
CA ALA A 209 -17.80 5.91 -11.31
C ALA A 209 -19.30 6.12 -11.69
N ALA A 210 -20.17 5.24 -11.24
CA ALA A 210 -21.62 5.36 -11.50
C ALA A 210 -22.23 6.62 -10.90
N LEU A 211 -21.85 6.95 -9.66
CA LEU A 211 -22.31 8.17 -8.96
C LEU A 211 -21.89 9.46 -9.68
N ASP A 212 -20.73 9.45 -10.34
CA ASP A 212 -20.19 10.64 -11.02
C ASP A 212 -20.72 10.78 -12.47
N CYS A 213 -20.98 9.68 -13.18
CA CYS A 213 -21.23 9.76 -14.62
C CYS A 213 -22.62 9.27 -15.08
N VAL A 214 -23.40 8.60 -14.24
CA VAL A 214 -24.71 8.10 -14.64
C VAL A 214 -25.79 9.03 -14.09
N PRO A 215 -26.55 9.76 -14.95
CA PRO A 215 -27.65 10.58 -14.50
C PRO A 215 -28.68 9.76 -13.72
N ASP A 216 -29.22 10.35 -12.67
CA ASP A 216 -30.32 9.79 -11.85
C ASP A 216 -30.06 8.38 -11.28
N ILE A 217 -28.78 7.96 -11.17
CA ILE A 217 -28.38 6.64 -10.66
C ILE A 217 -28.96 6.32 -9.26
N LEU A 218 -29.27 7.35 -8.48
CA LEU A 218 -29.86 7.22 -7.15
C LEU A 218 -31.30 6.74 -7.18
N ASP A 219 -32.03 7.00 -8.26
CA ASP A 219 -33.42 6.60 -8.48
C ASP A 219 -33.54 5.27 -9.22
N GLU A 220 -32.40 4.77 -9.77
CA GLU A 220 -32.38 3.51 -10.52
C GLU A 220 -32.48 2.28 -9.61
N THR A 221 -33.10 1.24 -10.14
CA THR A 221 -33.21 -0.06 -9.49
C THR A 221 -32.76 -1.19 -10.41
N PHE A 222 -32.14 -2.20 -9.82
CA PHE A 222 -31.53 -3.32 -10.53
C PHE A 222 -32.12 -4.63 -10.05
N THR A 223 -32.58 -5.48 -10.97
CA THR A 223 -33.19 -6.75 -10.59
C THR A 223 -32.24 -7.92 -10.74
N CYS A 224 -32.13 -8.75 -9.71
CA CYS A 224 -31.31 -9.94 -9.65
C CYS A 224 -32.15 -11.20 -9.45
N TYR A 225 -32.20 -12.05 -10.46
CA TYR A 225 -32.82 -13.37 -10.44
C TYR A 225 -31.79 -14.52 -10.20
N GLY A 226 -30.57 -14.18 -9.77
CA GLY A 226 -29.46 -15.14 -9.58
C GLY A 226 -28.50 -15.21 -10.76
N ALA A 227 -28.89 -14.74 -11.95
CA ALA A 227 -28.05 -14.58 -13.12
C ALA A 227 -28.51 -13.36 -13.94
N TYR A 228 -27.58 -12.76 -14.70
CA TYR A 228 -27.84 -11.71 -15.70
C TYR A 228 -27.21 -12.16 -17.02
N GLU A 229 -28.05 -12.25 -18.07
CA GLU A 229 -27.71 -12.91 -19.33
C GLU A 229 -27.02 -11.96 -20.32
N TYR A 230 -26.00 -12.47 -21.01
CA TYR A 230 -25.29 -11.84 -22.14
C TYR A 230 -25.30 -12.80 -23.33
N GLY A 231 -26.48 -13.01 -23.93
CA GLY A 231 -26.66 -14.02 -24.98
C GLY A 231 -26.51 -15.43 -24.44
N THR A 232 -25.43 -16.14 -24.81
CA THR A 232 -25.13 -17.50 -24.32
C THR A 232 -24.30 -17.50 -23.04
N GLU A 233 -23.74 -16.36 -22.64
CA GLU A 233 -22.93 -16.20 -21.44
C GLU A 233 -23.73 -15.45 -20.37
N LYS A 234 -23.28 -15.46 -19.13
CA LYS A 234 -23.96 -14.80 -18.01
C LYS A 234 -23.03 -14.41 -16.87
N VAL A 235 -23.42 -13.38 -16.16
CA VAL A 235 -22.89 -13.04 -14.84
C VAL A 235 -23.77 -13.69 -13.78
N THR A 236 -23.16 -14.54 -12.94
CA THR A 236 -23.87 -15.27 -11.88
C THR A 236 -23.74 -14.59 -10.52
N CYS A 237 -24.76 -14.75 -9.69
CA CYS A 237 -24.81 -14.32 -8.31
C CYS A 237 -24.97 -15.51 -7.38
N GLU A 238 -24.61 -15.39 -6.10
CA GLU A 238 -24.73 -16.49 -5.13
C GLU A 238 -26.21 -16.89 -4.89
N LYS A 239 -27.12 -15.92 -5.00
CA LYS A 239 -28.58 -16.10 -4.87
C LYS A 239 -29.32 -15.03 -5.65
N ALA A 240 -30.62 -15.21 -5.84
CA ALA A 240 -31.51 -14.15 -6.28
C ALA A 240 -31.69 -13.11 -5.15
N HIS A 241 -31.43 -11.83 -5.45
CA HIS A 241 -31.54 -10.73 -4.49
C HIS A 241 -32.81 -9.90 -4.67
N GLY A 242 -33.59 -10.13 -5.74
CA GLY A 242 -34.72 -9.29 -6.11
C GLY A 242 -34.31 -7.91 -6.61
N THR A 243 -35.12 -6.89 -6.35
CA THR A 243 -34.87 -5.52 -6.81
C THR A 243 -34.06 -4.74 -5.78
N LEU A 244 -32.97 -4.16 -6.21
CA LEU A 244 -31.97 -3.45 -5.38
C LEU A 244 -31.73 -2.05 -5.94
N THR A 245 -31.48 -1.08 -5.07
CA THR A 245 -30.87 0.21 -5.41
C THR A 245 -29.35 0.07 -5.46
N LEU A 246 -28.62 1.08 -5.96
CA LEU A 246 -27.14 1.09 -5.95
C LEU A 246 -26.57 0.82 -4.54
N LYS A 247 -27.12 1.48 -3.51
CA LYS A 247 -26.76 1.30 -2.10
C LYS A 247 -26.92 -0.15 -1.64
N THR A 248 -28.06 -0.76 -1.88
CA THR A 248 -28.36 -2.12 -1.43
C THR A 248 -27.67 -3.17 -2.31
N ALA A 249 -27.40 -2.87 -3.57
CA ALA A 249 -26.59 -3.70 -4.46
C ALA A 249 -25.13 -3.80 -3.97
N LEU A 250 -24.53 -2.68 -3.51
CA LEU A 250 -23.19 -2.68 -2.91
C LEU A 250 -23.16 -3.47 -1.60
N ALA A 251 -24.15 -3.29 -0.73
CA ALA A 251 -24.26 -3.99 0.55
C ALA A 251 -24.38 -5.52 0.37
N ASN A 252 -25.27 -5.95 -0.53
CA ASN A 252 -25.46 -7.36 -0.87
C ASN A 252 -24.37 -7.92 -1.80
N SER A 253 -23.41 -7.09 -2.24
CA SER A 253 -22.38 -7.49 -3.20
C SER A 253 -22.94 -8.15 -4.46
N CYS A 254 -24.09 -7.70 -4.96
CA CYS A 254 -24.86 -8.34 -6.03
C CYS A 254 -24.17 -8.22 -7.40
N ASN A 255 -23.67 -9.33 -7.95
CA ASN A 255 -23.02 -9.35 -9.26
C ASN A 255 -23.98 -8.94 -10.39
N CYS A 256 -25.21 -9.43 -10.37
CA CYS A 256 -26.21 -9.11 -11.41
C CYS A 256 -26.53 -7.61 -11.46
N SER A 257 -26.65 -6.94 -10.31
CA SER A 257 -26.84 -5.49 -10.26
C SER A 257 -25.64 -4.73 -10.79
N PHE A 258 -24.41 -5.17 -10.42
CA PHE A 258 -23.19 -4.53 -10.92
C PHE A 258 -22.94 -4.78 -12.41
N ALA A 259 -23.43 -5.89 -12.98
CA ALA A 259 -23.45 -6.10 -14.42
C ALA A 259 -24.32 -5.06 -15.16
N GLN A 260 -25.52 -4.78 -14.62
CA GLN A 260 -26.44 -3.74 -15.14
C GLN A 260 -25.84 -2.33 -14.96
N ILE A 261 -25.23 -2.04 -13.81
CA ILE A 261 -24.53 -0.77 -13.54
C ILE A 261 -23.35 -0.59 -14.51
N ALA A 262 -22.59 -1.64 -14.81
CA ALA A 262 -21.49 -1.61 -15.77
C ALA A 262 -21.95 -1.17 -17.16
N GLU A 263 -23.13 -1.63 -17.61
CA GLU A 263 -23.72 -1.19 -18.88
C GLU A 263 -24.06 0.30 -18.90
N LEU A 264 -24.59 0.84 -17.78
CA LEU A 264 -24.90 2.25 -17.65
C LEU A 264 -23.64 3.12 -17.63
N VAL A 265 -22.59 2.70 -16.91
CA VAL A 265 -21.30 3.41 -16.84
C VAL A 265 -20.60 3.34 -18.20
N GLY A 266 -20.54 2.16 -18.81
CA GLY A 266 -19.88 1.88 -20.07
C GLY A 266 -18.34 1.83 -20.00
N LYS A 267 -17.74 1.10 -20.97
CA LYS A 267 -16.28 0.85 -21.00
C LYS A 267 -15.44 2.13 -20.93
N LYS A 268 -15.80 3.13 -21.74
CA LYS A 268 -15.02 4.38 -21.82
C LYS A 268 -14.94 5.10 -20.48
N ASN A 269 -16.04 5.18 -19.75
CA ASN A 269 -16.06 5.82 -18.43
C ASN A 269 -15.32 4.97 -17.40
N MET A 270 -15.49 3.63 -17.41
CA MET A 270 -14.74 2.78 -16.47
C MET A 270 -13.23 2.95 -16.62
N VAL A 271 -12.67 2.96 -17.84
CA VAL A 271 -11.23 3.24 -18.06
C VAL A 271 -10.87 4.61 -17.49
N LYS A 272 -11.62 5.66 -17.87
CA LYS A 272 -11.40 7.02 -17.35
C LYS A 272 -11.36 7.08 -15.83
N TYR A 273 -12.31 6.41 -15.14
CA TYR A 273 -12.38 6.49 -13.67
C TYR A 273 -11.33 5.62 -12.98
N VAL A 274 -10.98 4.47 -13.54
CA VAL A 274 -9.86 3.66 -13.01
C VAL A 274 -8.55 4.45 -13.07
N GLU A 275 -8.27 5.11 -14.20
CA GLU A 275 -7.11 6.00 -14.35
C GLU A 275 -7.21 7.23 -13.41
N GLN A 276 -8.36 7.91 -13.35
CA GLN A 276 -8.56 9.10 -12.51
C GLN A 276 -8.40 8.77 -11.01
N PHE A 277 -8.90 7.62 -10.57
CA PHE A 277 -8.76 7.17 -9.19
C PHE A 277 -7.38 6.57 -8.91
N GLY A 278 -6.63 6.25 -9.96
CA GLY A 278 -5.28 5.71 -9.90
C GLY A 278 -5.18 4.36 -9.18
N VAL A 279 -6.23 3.55 -9.16
CA VAL A 279 -6.29 2.32 -8.36
C VAL A 279 -5.34 1.22 -8.85
N THR A 280 -4.83 1.35 -10.06
CA THR A 280 -3.85 0.44 -10.67
C THR A 280 -2.44 1.01 -10.73
N ASP A 281 -2.25 2.31 -10.43
CA ASP A 281 -0.94 2.95 -10.48
C ASP A 281 0.01 2.42 -9.41
N SER A 282 1.31 2.49 -9.66
CA SER A 282 2.31 2.29 -8.61
C SER A 282 2.36 3.49 -7.64
N LEU A 283 2.81 3.23 -6.42
CA LEU A 283 3.17 4.25 -5.42
C LEU A 283 4.68 4.22 -5.20
N SER A 284 5.27 5.39 -4.97
CA SER A 284 6.69 5.50 -4.60
C SER A 284 6.83 6.34 -3.34
N PHE A 285 7.42 5.78 -2.29
CA PHE A 285 7.73 6.43 -1.03
C PHE A 285 8.93 5.77 -0.36
N ASP A 286 9.76 6.53 0.33
CA ASP A 286 10.88 6.06 1.17
C ASP A 286 11.79 5.03 0.48
N GLY A 287 12.14 5.26 -0.80
CA GLY A 287 12.98 4.37 -1.60
C GLY A 287 12.31 3.07 -2.06
N VAL A 288 11.02 2.90 -1.80
CA VAL A 288 10.24 1.77 -2.31
C VAL A 288 9.28 2.20 -3.40
N THR A 289 9.04 1.30 -4.36
CA THR A 289 7.99 1.44 -5.38
C THR A 289 7.14 0.18 -5.38
N THR A 290 5.81 0.36 -5.33
CA THR A 290 4.88 -0.76 -5.32
C THR A 290 4.75 -1.38 -6.71
N ALA A 291 4.31 -2.64 -6.75
CA ALA A 291 3.88 -3.24 -8.01
C ALA A 291 2.70 -2.45 -8.61
N GLU A 292 2.71 -2.33 -9.92
CA GLU A 292 1.61 -1.75 -10.69
C GLU A 292 0.49 -2.77 -10.88
N GLY A 293 -0.76 -2.33 -10.77
CA GLY A 293 -1.94 -3.13 -11.05
C GLY A 293 -2.22 -3.27 -12.55
N ASN A 294 -3.41 -3.76 -12.87
CA ASN A 294 -3.84 -3.88 -14.28
C ASN A 294 -5.34 -3.69 -14.40
N TYR A 295 -5.77 -2.94 -15.41
CA TYR A 295 -7.16 -2.83 -15.85
C TYR A 295 -7.22 -2.69 -17.37
N ASP A 296 -7.23 -3.81 -18.09
CA ASP A 296 -7.31 -3.81 -19.56
C ASP A 296 -8.61 -4.45 -20.03
N ILE A 297 -9.51 -3.61 -20.53
CA ILE A 297 -10.81 -4.00 -21.09
C ILE A 297 -10.93 -3.65 -22.56
N SER A 298 -9.84 -3.34 -23.26
CA SER A 298 -9.83 -2.83 -24.64
C SER A 298 -10.53 -3.78 -25.62
N ASN A 299 -10.31 -5.09 -25.50
CA ASN A 299 -10.85 -6.12 -26.40
C ASN A 299 -11.81 -7.10 -25.69
N THR A 300 -12.44 -6.70 -24.59
CA THR A 300 -13.30 -7.59 -23.81
C THR A 300 -14.69 -7.75 -24.43
N ALA A 301 -15.25 -8.97 -24.33
CA ALA A 301 -16.67 -9.22 -24.57
C ALA A 301 -17.55 -8.50 -23.52
N PRO A 302 -18.83 -8.24 -23.77
CA PRO A 302 -19.71 -7.59 -22.82
C PRO A 302 -19.75 -8.27 -21.44
N VAL A 303 -19.79 -9.60 -21.38
CA VAL A 303 -19.78 -10.36 -20.12
C VAL A 303 -18.45 -10.19 -19.38
N SER A 304 -17.32 -10.21 -20.07
CA SER A 304 -15.99 -10.00 -19.48
C SER A 304 -15.84 -8.58 -18.95
N PHE A 305 -16.39 -7.58 -19.66
CA PHE A 305 -16.46 -6.21 -19.16
C PHE A 305 -17.31 -6.10 -17.87
N ALA A 306 -18.46 -6.76 -17.82
CA ALA A 306 -19.26 -6.80 -16.60
C ALA A 306 -18.49 -7.44 -15.43
N TRP A 307 -17.76 -8.52 -15.68
CA TRP A 307 -16.90 -9.16 -14.68
C TRP A 307 -15.75 -8.25 -14.22
N SER A 308 -15.13 -7.45 -15.13
CA SER A 308 -14.09 -6.49 -14.73
C SER A 308 -14.65 -5.37 -13.83
N CYS A 309 -15.88 -4.90 -14.08
CA CYS A 309 -16.56 -3.94 -13.19
C CYS A 309 -16.89 -4.52 -11.80
N ILE A 310 -16.83 -5.84 -11.65
CA ILE A 310 -17.01 -6.59 -10.39
C ILE A 310 -15.66 -6.87 -9.71
N GLY A 311 -14.55 -6.62 -10.42
CA GLY A 311 -13.19 -6.88 -9.96
C GLY A 311 -12.72 -8.30 -10.21
N GLN A 312 -13.18 -8.89 -11.29
CA GLN A 312 -12.77 -10.19 -11.81
C GLN A 312 -12.13 -9.99 -13.20
N HIS A 313 -11.94 -11.04 -13.97
CA HIS A 313 -11.25 -11.01 -15.24
C HIS A 313 -9.73 -10.85 -15.07
N THR A 314 -9.10 -9.87 -15.71
CA THR A 314 -7.65 -9.60 -15.67
C THR A 314 -7.27 -8.48 -14.70
N ASP A 315 -8.24 -7.99 -13.94
CA ASP A 315 -8.03 -6.88 -13.02
C ASP A 315 -7.08 -7.24 -11.90
N LEU A 316 -6.10 -6.38 -11.65
CA LEU A 316 -5.13 -6.53 -10.58
C LEU A 316 -4.96 -5.21 -9.82
N ILE A 317 -4.95 -5.28 -8.51
CA ILE A 317 -4.64 -4.13 -7.63
C ILE A 317 -3.49 -4.46 -6.69
N ASN A 318 -2.68 -3.44 -6.38
CA ASN A 318 -1.70 -3.54 -5.31
C ASN A 318 -2.35 -3.14 -3.96
N PRO A 319 -2.08 -3.86 -2.85
CA PRO A 319 -2.69 -3.57 -1.55
C PRO A 319 -2.42 -2.16 -1.03
N ALA A 320 -1.18 -1.67 -1.08
CA ALA A 320 -0.83 -0.33 -0.60
C ALA A 320 -1.56 0.76 -1.40
N ARG A 321 -1.61 0.59 -2.73
CA ARG A 321 -2.31 1.52 -3.62
C ARG A 321 -3.81 1.55 -3.35
N TYR A 322 -4.42 0.37 -3.22
CA TYR A 322 -5.85 0.28 -2.94
C TYR A 322 -6.21 0.82 -1.55
N MET A 323 -5.35 0.63 -0.55
CA MET A 323 -5.49 1.25 0.78
C MET A 323 -5.48 2.79 0.69
N THR A 324 -4.59 3.35 -0.15
CA THR A 324 -4.51 4.80 -0.39
C THR A 324 -5.78 5.33 -1.06
N PHE A 325 -6.36 4.58 -2.00
CA PHE A 325 -7.68 4.89 -2.59
C PHE A 325 -8.79 4.93 -1.53
N MET A 326 -8.80 3.98 -0.59
CA MET A 326 -9.75 4.01 0.55
C MET A 326 -9.56 5.26 1.41
N GLY A 327 -8.32 5.66 1.66
CA GLY A 327 -8.02 6.90 2.39
C GLY A 327 -8.47 8.16 1.66
N ALA A 328 -8.36 8.19 0.33
CA ALA A 328 -8.86 9.32 -0.46
C ALA A 328 -10.40 9.44 -0.41
N ILE A 329 -11.13 8.32 -0.41
CA ILE A 329 -12.58 8.31 -0.19
C ILE A 329 -12.90 8.87 1.21
N ALA A 330 -12.20 8.39 2.25
CA ALA A 330 -12.38 8.84 3.63
C ALA A 330 -12.15 10.35 3.78
N GLY A 331 -11.16 10.89 3.08
CA GLY A 331 -10.81 12.31 3.06
C GLY A 331 -11.65 13.18 2.11
N GLY A 332 -12.81 12.70 1.64
CA GLY A 332 -13.69 13.49 0.77
C GLY A 332 -13.14 13.67 -0.65
N GLY A 333 -12.48 12.68 -1.19
CA GLY A 333 -11.86 12.64 -2.52
C GLY A 333 -10.39 13.07 -2.56
N VAL A 334 -9.78 13.35 -1.41
CA VAL A 334 -8.35 13.66 -1.24
C VAL A 334 -7.85 12.95 0.00
N GLY A 335 -6.79 12.15 -0.10
CA GLY A 335 -6.14 11.49 1.02
C GLY A 335 -4.67 11.88 1.14
N ALA A 336 -4.02 11.56 2.24
CA ALA A 336 -2.58 11.63 2.33
C ALA A 336 -1.93 10.47 1.57
N GLU A 337 -0.80 10.71 0.92
CA GLU A 337 0.07 9.66 0.40
C GLU A 337 0.76 8.95 1.56
N PRO A 338 0.88 7.61 1.53
CA PRO A 338 1.51 6.89 2.62
C PRO A 338 3.02 7.12 2.68
N TYR A 339 3.58 7.12 3.89
CA TYR A 339 5.02 7.08 4.14
C TYR A 339 5.35 6.22 5.37
N LEU A 340 6.57 5.70 5.39
CA LEU A 340 7.06 4.76 6.39
C LEU A 340 8.05 5.39 7.37
N VAL A 341 8.92 6.31 6.89
CA VAL A 341 9.95 6.95 7.69
C VAL A 341 9.46 8.33 8.11
N SER A 342 9.33 8.56 9.42
CA SER A 342 8.91 9.85 9.97
C SER A 342 10.08 10.83 10.06
N GLU A 343 11.22 10.37 10.57
CA GLU A 343 12.42 11.20 10.70
C GLU A 343 13.69 10.36 10.64
N VAL A 344 14.79 11.01 10.28
CA VAL A 344 16.14 10.47 10.36
C VAL A 344 17.04 11.51 11.00
N ARG A 345 17.86 11.09 11.96
CA ARG A 345 18.83 11.89 12.66
C ARG A 345 20.24 11.33 12.46
N SER A 346 21.21 12.22 12.49
CA SER A 346 22.63 11.89 12.64
C SER A 346 23.16 12.62 13.87
N GLY A 347 23.37 11.92 14.97
CA GLY A 347 23.55 12.54 16.26
C GLY A 347 22.38 13.45 16.65
N GLU A 348 22.65 14.72 16.97
CA GLU A 348 21.62 15.71 17.31
C GLU A 348 20.96 16.36 16.05
N GLU A 349 21.54 16.17 14.87
CA GLU A 349 21.04 16.81 13.63
C GLU A 349 19.89 16.02 13.02
N MET A 350 18.78 16.72 12.71
CA MET A 350 17.69 16.21 11.92
C MET A 350 18.06 16.26 10.42
N THR A 351 18.36 15.12 9.82
CA THR A 351 18.77 15.01 8.41
C THR A 351 17.58 14.75 7.46
N TYR A 352 16.47 14.28 8.01
CA TYR A 352 15.22 14.11 7.27
C TYR A 352 14.02 14.18 8.24
N GLU A 353 12.96 14.83 7.79
CA GLU A 353 11.64 14.85 8.42
C GLU A 353 10.57 14.71 7.35
N ALA A 354 9.66 13.76 7.54
CA ALA A 354 8.57 13.53 6.61
C ALA A 354 7.59 14.71 6.59
N LYS A 355 7.04 14.96 5.41
CA LYS A 355 5.97 15.95 5.22
C LYS A 355 4.78 15.29 4.56
N THR A 356 3.60 15.52 5.10
CA THR A 356 2.35 15.04 4.49
C THR A 356 2.24 15.53 3.04
N LYS A 357 2.13 14.59 2.12
CA LYS A 357 1.76 14.83 0.73
C LYS A 357 0.34 14.32 0.52
N THR A 358 -0.36 14.85 -0.48
CA THR A 358 -1.72 14.44 -0.79
C THR A 358 -1.81 13.81 -2.16
N THR A 359 -2.78 12.89 -2.32
CA THR A 359 -3.06 12.20 -3.60
C THR A 359 -3.52 13.15 -4.73
N GLY A 360 -3.76 14.43 -4.41
CA GLY A 360 -4.59 15.26 -5.27
C GLY A 360 -6.07 14.83 -5.18
N ARG A 361 -6.95 15.60 -5.84
CA ARG A 361 -8.38 15.27 -5.85
C ARG A 361 -8.68 14.20 -6.90
N ILE A 362 -9.03 13.00 -6.45
CA ILE A 362 -9.35 11.87 -7.34
C ILE A 362 -10.85 11.79 -7.66
N MET A 363 -11.72 12.33 -6.80
CA MET A 363 -13.18 12.41 -7.01
C MET A 363 -13.76 13.65 -6.32
N SER A 364 -14.99 14.02 -6.68
CA SER A 364 -15.71 15.12 -5.99
C SER A 364 -16.04 14.76 -4.55
N GLN A 365 -16.23 15.79 -3.71
CA GLN A 365 -16.66 15.61 -2.32
C GLN A 365 -17.98 14.85 -2.25
N ASP A 366 -18.95 15.22 -3.09
CA ASP A 366 -20.29 14.63 -3.10
C ASP A 366 -20.26 13.14 -3.43
N VAL A 367 -19.43 12.72 -4.42
CA VAL A 367 -19.24 11.31 -4.75
C VAL A 367 -18.59 10.57 -3.58
N ALA A 368 -17.55 11.14 -2.98
CA ALA A 368 -16.87 10.54 -1.84
C ALA A 368 -17.84 10.35 -0.65
N ASP A 369 -18.66 11.34 -0.34
CA ASP A 369 -19.64 11.29 0.75
C ASP A 369 -20.71 10.22 0.52
N GLN A 370 -21.20 10.08 -0.71
CA GLN A 370 -22.13 9.00 -1.06
C GLN A 370 -21.50 7.61 -0.93
N VAL A 371 -20.26 7.42 -1.42
CA VAL A 371 -19.53 6.16 -1.29
C VAL A 371 -19.28 5.83 0.20
N ARG A 372 -18.89 6.82 1.01
CA ARG A 372 -18.73 6.68 2.47
C ARG A 372 -20.01 6.18 3.12
N ALA A 373 -21.15 6.86 2.83
CA ALA A 373 -22.44 6.49 3.37
C ALA A 373 -22.84 5.05 2.98
N TYR A 374 -22.54 4.63 1.75
CA TYR A 374 -22.83 3.27 1.30
C TYR A 374 -21.92 2.23 1.94
N MET A 375 -20.64 2.52 2.09
CA MET A 375 -19.68 1.64 2.78
C MET A 375 -20.00 1.54 4.28
N ARG A 376 -20.49 2.63 4.89
CA ARG A 376 -20.99 2.62 6.28
C ARG A 376 -22.23 1.73 6.41
N ASN A 377 -23.16 1.83 5.48
CA ASN A 377 -24.32 0.95 5.43
C ASN A 377 -23.95 -0.53 5.27
N ASN A 378 -22.89 -0.86 4.53
CA ASN A 378 -22.44 -2.25 4.42
C ASN A 378 -22.05 -2.82 5.79
N VAL A 379 -21.36 -2.04 6.62
CA VAL A 379 -20.96 -2.48 7.97
C VAL A 379 -22.19 -2.63 8.86
N GLN A 380 -23.07 -1.64 8.87
CA GLN A 380 -24.28 -1.68 9.70
C GLN A 380 -25.23 -2.82 9.35
N SER A 381 -25.38 -3.12 8.05
CA SER A 381 -26.39 -4.09 7.59
C SER A 381 -25.86 -5.50 7.35
N VAL A 382 -24.53 -5.66 7.13
CA VAL A 382 -23.96 -6.95 6.71
C VAL A 382 -22.81 -7.42 7.61
N TYR A 383 -21.84 -6.53 7.94
CA TYR A 383 -20.62 -6.95 8.64
C TYR A 383 -20.71 -6.84 10.16
N GLY A 384 -21.61 -5.99 10.68
CA GLY A 384 -21.90 -5.80 12.09
C GLY A 384 -20.91 -4.84 12.79
N ASP A 385 -21.45 -3.73 13.30
CA ASP A 385 -20.69 -2.71 14.03
C ASP A 385 -20.00 -3.24 15.30
N TRP A 386 -20.60 -4.24 15.93
CA TRP A 386 -20.08 -4.86 17.14
C TRP A 386 -18.72 -5.52 16.97
N ASN A 387 -18.28 -5.75 15.73
CA ASN A 387 -16.97 -6.34 15.43
C ASN A 387 -15.82 -5.33 15.53
N PHE A 388 -16.07 -4.01 15.64
CA PHE A 388 -15.04 -2.98 15.44
C PHE A 388 -14.81 -2.08 16.66
N ASN A 389 -15.08 -2.56 17.87
CA ASN A 389 -14.72 -1.90 19.13
C ASN A 389 -15.23 -0.46 19.27
N GLY A 390 -16.42 -0.19 18.72
CA GLY A 390 -17.06 1.13 18.76
C GLY A 390 -16.57 2.13 17.71
N MET A 391 -15.66 1.75 16.82
CA MET A 391 -15.23 2.57 15.70
C MET A 391 -16.26 2.57 14.57
N ASN A 392 -16.47 3.72 13.93
CA ASN A 392 -17.37 3.87 12.77
C ASN A 392 -16.66 3.36 11.49
N VAL A 393 -16.61 2.05 11.31
CA VAL A 393 -15.98 1.44 10.13
C VAL A 393 -16.87 1.54 8.91
N CYS A 394 -16.30 1.95 7.78
CA CYS A 394 -16.86 1.95 6.44
C CYS A 394 -16.07 0.96 5.59
N ALA A 395 -16.70 -0.08 5.04
CA ALA A 395 -15.92 -1.15 4.40
C ALA A 395 -16.67 -1.89 3.29
N LYS A 396 -15.86 -2.62 2.49
CA LYS A 396 -16.34 -3.61 1.50
C LYS A 396 -15.51 -4.87 1.58
N SER A 397 -16.18 -6.03 1.59
CA SER A 397 -15.54 -7.33 1.47
C SER A 397 -15.33 -7.72 0.01
N GLY A 398 -14.28 -8.48 -0.25
CA GLY A 398 -13.97 -9.12 -1.53
C GLY A 398 -13.72 -10.61 -1.37
N THR A 399 -14.15 -11.36 -2.35
CA THR A 399 -13.84 -12.77 -2.52
C THR A 399 -13.44 -12.93 -3.98
N SER A 400 -12.15 -13.15 -4.24
CA SER A 400 -11.66 -13.26 -5.62
C SER A 400 -11.43 -14.71 -5.99
N GLN A 401 -12.09 -15.15 -7.06
CA GLN A 401 -11.94 -16.51 -7.59
C GLN A 401 -10.65 -16.60 -8.41
N LEU A 402 -9.82 -17.59 -8.10
CA LEU A 402 -8.53 -17.80 -8.76
C LEU A 402 -8.58 -18.83 -9.90
N GLY A 403 -9.70 -19.54 -10.06
CA GLY A 403 -9.81 -20.66 -11.01
C GLY A 403 -9.04 -21.92 -10.55
N GLY A 404 -9.01 -22.96 -11.41
CA GLY A 404 -8.20 -24.16 -11.17
C GLY A 404 -8.50 -24.93 -9.89
N GLY A 405 -9.64 -24.73 -9.24
CA GLY A 405 -10.00 -25.43 -7.98
C GLY A 405 -9.33 -24.84 -6.74
N GLN A 406 -8.60 -23.75 -6.85
CA GLN A 406 -8.01 -23.03 -5.70
C GLN A 406 -9.09 -22.33 -4.89
N LYS A 407 -8.88 -22.23 -3.57
CA LYS A 407 -9.72 -21.41 -2.71
C LYS A 407 -9.54 -19.94 -3.07
N SER A 408 -10.63 -19.16 -2.98
CA SER A 408 -10.63 -17.74 -3.23
C SER A 408 -9.75 -16.98 -2.24
N ASN A 409 -9.14 -15.87 -2.68
CA ASN A 409 -8.55 -14.91 -1.75
C ASN A 409 -9.66 -14.14 -1.04
N ALA A 410 -9.51 -13.97 0.26
CA ALA A 410 -10.38 -13.14 1.08
C ALA A 410 -9.80 -11.73 1.20
N MET A 411 -10.63 -10.72 0.98
CA MET A 411 -10.23 -9.32 1.09
C MET A 411 -11.24 -8.50 1.88
N PHE A 412 -10.73 -7.47 2.56
CA PHE A 412 -11.56 -6.48 3.24
C PHE A 412 -10.83 -5.14 3.22
N ALA A 413 -11.44 -4.13 2.65
CA ALA A 413 -10.85 -2.81 2.52
C ALA A 413 -11.85 -1.72 2.93
N GLY A 414 -11.32 -0.64 3.50
CA GLY A 414 -12.16 0.46 3.97
C GLY A 414 -11.39 1.44 4.83
N PHE A 415 -12.13 2.13 5.69
CA PHE A 415 -11.60 3.16 6.58
C PHE A 415 -12.48 3.31 7.82
N VAL A 416 -11.97 4.01 8.81
CA VAL A 416 -12.67 4.43 10.01
C VAL A 416 -13.10 5.90 9.83
N GLU A 417 -14.39 6.17 9.94
CA GLU A 417 -14.97 7.51 9.86
C GLU A 417 -14.99 8.13 11.27
N ASP A 418 -13.80 8.51 11.75
CA ASP A 418 -13.61 9.08 13.07
C ASP A 418 -12.47 10.10 13.04
N GLU A 419 -12.65 11.25 13.69
CA GLU A 419 -11.64 12.31 13.79
C GLU A 419 -10.43 11.87 14.61
N GLN A 420 -10.63 11.06 15.63
CA GLN A 420 -9.58 10.58 16.53
C GLN A 420 -8.79 9.42 15.91
N TYR A 421 -9.44 8.61 15.07
CA TYR A 421 -8.84 7.43 14.44
C TYR A 421 -9.01 7.49 12.91
N PRO A 422 -8.38 8.45 12.22
CA PRO A 422 -8.55 8.63 10.78
C PRO A 422 -7.75 7.56 10.01
N LEU A 423 -8.16 6.31 10.12
CA LEU A 423 -7.44 5.16 9.59
C LEU A 423 -8.09 4.61 8.33
N ALA A 424 -7.29 4.32 7.29
CA ALA A 424 -7.73 3.49 6.19
C ALA A 424 -6.93 2.18 6.18
N PHE A 425 -7.53 1.11 5.66
CA PHE A 425 -6.98 -0.23 5.80
C PHE A 425 -7.29 -1.13 4.61
N ILE A 426 -6.46 -2.18 4.49
CA ILE A 426 -6.69 -3.34 3.63
C ILE A 426 -6.22 -4.61 4.35
N VAL A 427 -7.00 -5.67 4.24
CA VAL A 427 -6.63 -7.03 4.67
C VAL A 427 -6.79 -7.95 3.47
N VAL A 428 -5.73 -8.70 3.15
CA VAL A 428 -5.73 -9.73 2.11
C VAL A 428 -5.26 -11.04 2.74
N VAL A 429 -6.06 -12.09 2.59
CA VAL A 429 -5.70 -13.45 3.03
C VAL A 429 -5.79 -14.38 1.83
N GLU A 430 -4.63 -14.89 1.38
CA GLU A 430 -4.54 -15.82 0.26
C GLU A 430 -5.23 -17.15 0.62
N ASN A 431 -6.02 -17.66 -0.31
CA ASN A 431 -6.81 -18.88 -0.12
C ASN A 431 -7.72 -18.84 1.14
N GLY A 432 -8.08 -17.63 1.58
CA GLY A 432 -8.85 -17.38 2.80
C GLY A 432 -10.35 -17.71 2.70
N GLY A 433 -10.87 -17.92 1.49
CA GLY A 433 -12.29 -18.15 1.25
C GLY A 433 -13.13 -16.86 1.28
N TYR A 434 -14.17 -16.82 2.10
CA TYR A 434 -15.07 -15.66 2.16
C TYR A 434 -14.44 -14.44 2.83
N GLY A 435 -14.47 -13.29 2.12
CA GLY A 435 -13.81 -12.06 2.52
C GLY A 435 -14.15 -11.59 3.93
N SER A 436 -15.44 -11.38 4.25
CA SER A 436 -15.84 -10.89 5.58
C SER A 436 -15.58 -11.89 6.70
N ALA A 437 -15.88 -13.18 6.48
CA ALA A 437 -15.71 -14.21 7.51
C ALA A 437 -14.25 -14.36 7.95
N THR A 438 -13.30 -14.19 7.02
CA THR A 438 -11.87 -14.35 7.28
C THR A 438 -11.21 -13.04 7.71
N CYS A 439 -11.52 -11.92 7.05
CA CYS A 439 -10.79 -10.66 7.26
C CYS A 439 -11.35 -9.81 8.41
N VAL A 440 -12.66 -9.88 8.72
CA VAL A 440 -13.24 -9.08 9.82
C VAL A 440 -12.63 -9.40 11.17
N PRO A 441 -12.42 -10.67 11.57
CA PRO A 441 -11.74 -10.99 12.85
C PRO A 441 -10.29 -10.50 12.88
N VAL A 442 -9.57 -10.53 11.74
CA VAL A 442 -8.20 -10.01 11.64
C VAL A 442 -8.22 -8.50 11.87
N LEU A 443 -9.04 -7.78 11.09
CA LEU A 443 -9.13 -6.32 11.20
C LEU A 443 -9.57 -5.86 12.59
N SER A 444 -10.52 -6.54 13.20
CA SER A 444 -11.02 -6.23 14.55
C SER A 444 -9.89 -6.15 15.59
N LYS A 445 -9.00 -7.16 15.59
CA LYS A 445 -7.82 -7.19 16.47
C LYS A 445 -6.83 -6.06 16.13
N VAL A 446 -6.59 -5.84 14.85
CA VAL A 446 -5.64 -4.80 14.39
C VAL A 446 -6.14 -3.40 14.73
N LEU A 447 -7.42 -3.10 14.50
CA LEU A 447 -8.00 -1.80 14.87
C LEU A 447 -8.02 -1.58 16.39
N ALA A 448 -8.25 -2.63 17.18
CA ALA A 448 -8.13 -2.54 18.65
C ALA A 448 -6.71 -2.14 19.08
N ALA A 449 -5.69 -2.73 18.46
CA ALA A 449 -4.30 -2.37 18.71
C ALA A 449 -3.97 -0.94 18.24
N CYS A 450 -4.48 -0.52 17.06
CA CYS A 450 -4.33 0.85 16.59
C CYS A 450 -4.95 1.84 17.58
N LYS A 451 -6.16 1.56 18.05
CA LYS A 451 -6.86 2.39 19.04
C LYS A 451 -6.02 2.57 20.30
N SER A 452 -5.55 1.47 20.90
CA SER A 452 -4.70 1.49 22.08
C SER A 452 -3.42 2.33 21.89
N VAL A 453 -2.75 2.21 20.74
CA VAL A 453 -1.54 3.00 20.43
C VAL A 453 -1.85 4.49 20.26
N LEU A 454 -2.97 4.83 19.61
CA LEU A 454 -3.35 6.23 19.39
C LEU A 454 -3.92 6.89 20.63
N ASP A 455 -4.47 6.13 21.56
CA ASP A 455 -4.92 6.60 22.88
C ASP A 455 -3.75 6.74 23.87
N GLY A 456 -2.53 6.30 23.52
CA GLY A 456 -1.33 6.38 24.36
C GLY A 456 -1.24 5.28 25.42
N GLU A 457 -1.87 4.13 25.18
CA GLU A 457 -1.89 2.94 26.07
C GLU A 457 -0.80 1.91 25.73
#